data_22c673c4dd07f4feb3df4177d454b079
#
_entry.id   22c673c4dd07f4feb3df4177d454b079
#
_cell.length_a   1.000
_cell.length_b   1.000
_cell.length_c   1.000
_cell.angle_alpha   90.00
_cell.angle_beta   90.00
_cell.angle_gamma   90.00
#
_symmetry.space_group_name_H-M   'P 1'
#
loop_
_entity.id
_entity.type
_entity.pdbx_description
1 polymer ?
#
loop_
_entity_poly.entity_id
_entity_poly.type
_entity_poly.pdbx_seq_one_letter_code
_entity_poly.pdbx_strand_id
1 'polypeptide(L)'
;MTNGTLELGVGQELYHMEKGDIGFVFPDIIHHYQVFSSGVNKAVYIISPPFAIGKYADIIQTMAPDYPIIKAEMVEPEVYRAINAILDTDHMDIVVIQAYLQILIARCIGKLKLIEKGDVGSKDLVYQAVAYVSGNFRKNFSLDDMSRDLGVSKYVLSRTFSKTFHRNFNQYLNDARLNYACHRLENTNDAITNICYDSGFESQRTFNRVFKERYKVTPSEYRNTSRTDIIS
;
A
#
# COMPACT_ATOMS: atom_id res chain seq x y z
N MET A 1 7.27 -9.17 8.22
CA MET A 1 8.63 -8.61 7.95
C MET A 1 9.68 -9.71 7.92
N THR A 2 10.49 -9.76 6.87
CA THR A 2 11.58 -10.75 6.75
C THR A 2 12.94 -10.20 7.17
N ASN A 3 13.14 -8.89 7.04
CA ASN A 3 14.36 -8.20 7.48
C ASN A 3 14.10 -6.70 7.65
N GLY A 4 14.80 -6.07 8.63
CA GLY A 4 14.68 -4.63 8.90
C GLY A 4 13.38 -4.24 9.59
N THR A 5 12.93 -3.01 9.37
CA THR A 5 11.73 -2.42 9.98
C THR A 5 10.81 -1.81 8.93
N LEU A 6 9.53 -1.73 9.26
CA LEU A 6 8.49 -1.13 8.41
C LEU A 6 7.44 -0.46 9.30
N GLU A 7 6.98 0.72 8.91
CA GLU A 7 5.80 1.33 9.50
C GLU A 7 4.58 1.01 8.63
N LEU A 8 3.61 0.32 9.20
CA LEU A 8 2.30 0.09 8.61
C LEU A 8 1.37 1.22 9.08
N GLY A 9 0.98 2.08 8.16
CA GLY A 9 -0.04 3.11 8.41
C GLY A 9 -1.43 2.56 8.13
N VAL A 10 -2.33 2.67 9.10
CA VAL A 10 -3.76 2.35 8.96
C VAL A 10 -4.55 3.51 9.56
N GLY A 11 -5.29 4.22 8.74
CA GLY A 11 -5.92 5.46 9.17
C GLY A 11 -4.90 6.52 9.59
N GLN A 12 -5.00 7.04 10.83
CA GLN A 12 -4.05 8.01 11.40
C GLN A 12 -2.89 7.38 12.16
N GLU A 13 -2.96 6.09 12.43
CA GLU A 13 -1.99 5.41 13.25
C GLU A 13 -0.87 4.80 12.42
N LEU A 14 0.33 4.88 12.94
CA LEU A 14 1.51 4.19 12.44
C LEU A 14 1.89 3.07 13.39
N TYR A 15 2.00 1.89 12.85
CA TYR A 15 2.30 0.67 13.58
C TYR A 15 3.68 0.16 13.18
N HIS A 16 4.61 0.17 14.14
CA HIS A 16 5.97 -0.29 13.94
C HIS A 16 6.04 -1.81 13.83
N MET A 17 6.64 -2.29 12.74
CA MET A 17 6.89 -3.71 12.47
C MET A 17 8.37 -4.00 12.39
N GLU A 18 8.78 -5.07 13.05
CA GLU A 18 10.13 -5.61 13.03
C GLU A 18 10.15 -6.99 12.36
N LYS A 19 11.36 -7.54 12.23
CA LYS A 19 11.54 -8.89 11.67
C LYS A 19 10.70 -9.93 12.43
N GLY A 20 9.91 -10.68 11.70
CA GLY A 20 9.00 -11.72 12.22
C GLY A 20 7.59 -11.21 12.47
N ASP A 21 7.35 -9.91 12.60
CA ASP A 21 6.00 -9.36 12.75
C ASP A 21 5.13 -9.62 11.51
N ILE A 22 3.85 -9.85 11.74
CA ILE A 22 2.85 -10.04 10.69
C ILE A 22 1.79 -8.94 10.81
N GLY A 23 1.60 -8.19 9.72
CA GLY A 23 0.55 -7.17 9.62
C GLY A 23 -0.67 -7.71 8.86
N PHE A 24 -1.85 -7.35 9.32
CA PHE A 24 -3.13 -7.67 8.67
C PHE A 24 -3.87 -6.40 8.29
N VAL A 25 -4.15 -6.24 7.01
CA VAL A 25 -5.03 -5.21 6.51
C VAL A 25 -6.22 -5.87 5.83
N PHE A 26 -7.41 -5.60 6.32
CA PHE A 26 -8.64 -6.16 5.77
C PHE A 26 -9.14 -5.34 4.57
N PRO A 27 -10.01 -5.90 3.71
CA PRO A 27 -10.55 -5.21 2.54
C PRO A 27 -11.09 -3.82 2.87
N ASP A 28 -11.03 -2.89 1.91
CA ASP A 28 -11.55 -1.52 1.99
C ASP A 28 -10.94 -0.63 3.09
N ILE A 29 -9.86 -1.07 3.73
CA ILE A 29 -9.11 -0.27 4.70
C ILE A 29 -7.93 0.39 3.99
N ILE A 30 -7.90 1.71 4.00
CA ILE A 30 -6.78 2.47 3.44
C ILE A 30 -5.58 2.32 4.34
N HIS A 31 -4.49 1.92 3.73
CA HIS A 31 -3.22 1.70 4.41
C HIS A 31 -2.06 2.16 3.53
N HIS A 32 -0.93 2.38 4.16
CA HIS A 32 0.32 2.70 3.49
C HIS A 32 1.50 2.06 4.22
N TYR A 33 2.62 1.99 3.52
CA TYR A 33 3.86 1.45 4.06
C TYR A 33 4.95 2.52 4.01
N GLN A 34 5.70 2.66 5.10
CA GLN A 34 6.77 3.63 5.21
C GLN A 34 8.02 2.96 5.80
N VAL A 35 9.19 3.31 5.26
CA VAL A 35 10.48 2.87 5.79
C VAL A 35 11.26 4.11 6.19
N PHE A 36 11.64 4.20 7.45
CA PHE A 36 12.44 5.30 7.98
C PHE A 36 13.88 4.88 8.25
N SER A 37 14.14 3.58 8.48
CA SER A 37 15.48 3.06 8.76
C SER A 37 16.37 3.09 7.52
N SER A 38 17.66 3.39 7.74
CA SER A 38 18.71 3.16 6.75
C SER A 38 19.09 1.68 6.76
N GLY A 39 19.10 1.04 5.58
CA GLY A 39 19.49 -0.37 5.45
C GLY A 39 18.52 -1.15 4.57
N VAL A 40 18.76 -2.45 4.48
CA VAL A 40 17.93 -3.34 3.67
C VAL A 40 16.70 -3.76 4.47
N ASN A 41 15.54 -3.27 4.04
CA ASN A 41 14.25 -3.66 4.58
C ASN A 41 13.54 -4.58 3.58
N LYS A 42 13.07 -5.73 4.06
CA LYS A 42 12.37 -6.72 3.23
C LYS A 42 11.07 -7.14 3.89
N ALA A 43 9.97 -7.07 3.16
CA ALA A 43 8.66 -7.58 3.55
C ALA A 43 8.11 -8.49 2.45
N VAL A 44 7.34 -9.48 2.86
CA VAL A 44 6.50 -10.30 1.96
C VAL A 44 5.09 -9.75 2.05
N TYR A 45 4.46 -9.51 0.92
CA TYR A 45 3.08 -9.10 0.80
C TYR A 45 2.28 -10.23 0.16
N ILE A 46 1.22 -10.66 0.85
CA ILE A 46 0.27 -11.64 0.32
C ILE A 46 -1.06 -10.90 0.16
N ILE A 47 -1.47 -10.69 -1.10
CA ILE A 47 -2.74 -10.06 -1.44
C ILE A 47 -3.67 -11.15 -1.94
N SER A 48 -4.81 -11.30 -1.30
CA SER A 48 -5.77 -12.36 -1.58
C SER A 48 -7.19 -11.81 -1.65
N PRO A 49 -8.01 -12.27 -2.60
CA PRO A 49 -9.43 -11.94 -2.59
C PRO A 49 -10.11 -12.60 -1.39
N PRO A 50 -11.15 -11.97 -0.80
CA PRO A 50 -11.81 -12.46 0.41
C PRO A 50 -12.31 -13.91 0.33
N PHE A 51 -12.80 -14.33 -0.84
CA PHE A 51 -13.31 -15.69 -1.02
C PHE A 51 -12.25 -16.79 -0.83
N ALA A 52 -10.97 -16.48 -0.99
CA ALA A 52 -9.88 -17.46 -0.86
C ALA A 52 -9.65 -17.93 0.58
N ILE A 53 -10.14 -17.21 1.58
CA ILE A 53 -9.98 -17.53 3.01
C ILE A 53 -11.19 -18.25 3.63
N GLY A 54 -12.09 -18.75 2.78
CA GLY A 54 -13.23 -19.59 3.20
C GLY A 54 -14.18 -18.89 4.18
N LYS A 55 -14.53 -19.56 5.28
CA LYS A 55 -15.50 -19.07 6.28
C LYS A 55 -15.15 -17.72 6.93
N TYR A 56 -13.91 -17.25 6.80
CA TYR A 56 -13.49 -15.98 7.37
C TYR A 56 -13.81 -14.79 6.46
N ALA A 57 -14.29 -15.04 5.24
CA ALA A 57 -14.58 -13.98 4.26
C ALA A 57 -15.56 -12.92 4.80
N ASP A 58 -16.66 -13.34 5.43
CA ASP A 58 -17.67 -12.43 5.99
C ASP A 58 -17.10 -11.58 7.14
N ILE A 59 -16.28 -12.18 8.00
CA ILE A 59 -15.65 -11.46 9.11
C ILE A 59 -14.74 -10.36 8.60
N ILE A 60 -13.87 -10.65 7.65
CA ILE A 60 -12.94 -9.63 7.13
C ILE A 60 -13.63 -8.57 6.26
N GLN A 61 -14.85 -8.84 5.76
CA GLN A 61 -15.66 -7.87 5.04
C GLN A 61 -16.30 -6.83 5.97
N THR A 62 -16.70 -7.21 7.17
CA THR A 62 -17.47 -6.39 8.10
C THR A 62 -16.64 -5.83 9.26
N MET A 63 -15.57 -6.54 9.65
CA MET A 63 -14.72 -6.20 10.78
C MET A 63 -13.34 -5.71 10.32
N ALA A 64 -12.59 -5.12 11.26
CA ALA A 64 -11.20 -4.72 11.10
C ALA A 64 -10.41 -4.99 12.37
N PRO A 65 -9.08 -5.21 12.30
CA PRO A 65 -8.24 -5.27 13.49
C PRO A 65 -8.17 -3.89 14.17
N ASP A 66 -8.42 -3.84 15.48
CA ASP A 66 -8.16 -2.67 16.32
C ASP A 66 -6.64 -2.36 16.36
N TYR A 67 -5.83 -3.40 16.45
CA TYR A 67 -4.39 -3.35 16.31
C TYR A 67 -3.97 -4.36 15.21
N PRO A 68 -3.43 -3.88 14.07
CA PRO A 68 -3.28 -4.71 12.88
C PRO A 68 -2.01 -5.57 12.85
N ILE A 69 -1.20 -5.60 13.92
CA ILE A 69 0.06 -6.33 13.95
C ILE A 69 0.02 -7.45 14.99
N ILE A 70 0.46 -8.63 14.58
CA ILE A 70 0.81 -9.73 15.47
C ILE A 70 2.33 -9.73 15.61
N LYS A 71 2.81 -9.49 16.84
CA LYS A 71 4.23 -9.46 17.13
C LYS A 71 4.87 -10.85 17.00
N ALA A 72 6.13 -10.91 16.60
CA ALA A 72 6.87 -12.13 16.28
C ALA A 72 6.79 -13.21 17.38
N GLU A 73 6.84 -12.79 18.65
CA GLU A 73 6.75 -13.68 19.80
C GLU A 73 5.36 -14.33 19.97
N MET A 74 4.32 -13.75 19.34
CA MET A 74 2.95 -14.28 19.35
C MET A 74 2.64 -15.13 18.12
N VAL A 75 3.51 -15.13 17.10
CA VAL A 75 3.30 -15.85 15.84
C VAL A 75 3.70 -17.31 16.00
N GLU A 76 2.78 -18.22 15.75
CA GLU A 76 3.06 -19.66 15.74
C GLU A 76 3.98 -20.04 14.56
N PRO A 77 4.93 -20.98 14.76
CA PRO A 77 5.82 -21.43 13.69
C PRO A 77 5.09 -21.95 12.44
N GLU A 78 3.86 -22.46 12.60
CA GLU A 78 3.02 -22.93 11.51
C GLU A 78 2.63 -21.80 10.54
N VAL A 79 2.48 -20.58 11.04
CA VAL A 79 2.16 -19.41 10.23
C VAL A 79 3.31 -19.10 9.24
N TYR A 80 4.55 -19.13 9.73
CA TYR A 80 5.72 -18.94 8.87
C TYR A 80 5.88 -20.08 7.85
N ARG A 81 5.58 -21.33 8.26
CA ARG A 81 5.56 -22.47 7.33
C ARG A 81 4.51 -22.30 6.24
N ALA A 82 3.30 -21.82 6.59
CA ALA A 82 2.27 -21.55 5.60
C ALA A 82 2.67 -20.42 4.63
N ILE A 83 3.29 -19.34 5.13
CA ILE A 83 3.79 -18.25 4.28
C ILE A 83 4.85 -18.77 3.30
N ASN A 84 5.84 -19.52 3.78
CA ASN A 84 6.87 -20.08 2.92
C ASN A 84 6.28 -21.06 1.89
N ALA A 85 5.35 -21.90 2.31
CA ALA A 85 4.67 -22.82 1.41
C ALA A 85 3.87 -22.09 0.30
N ILE A 86 3.24 -20.95 0.61
CA ILE A 86 2.59 -20.11 -0.42
C ILE A 86 3.63 -19.57 -1.41
N LEU A 87 4.78 -19.12 -0.93
CA LEU A 87 5.84 -18.56 -1.78
C LEU A 87 6.50 -19.62 -2.68
N ASP A 88 6.59 -20.85 -2.20
CA ASP A 88 7.19 -21.98 -2.91
C ASP A 88 6.20 -22.72 -3.84
N THR A 89 4.89 -22.44 -3.72
CA THR A 89 3.84 -23.10 -4.53
C THR A 89 3.72 -22.41 -5.89
N ASP A 90 3.55 -23.21 -6.97
CA ASP A 90 3.22 -22.68 -8.27
C ASP A 90 1.92 -21.85 -8.22
N HIS A 91 1.96 -20.64 -8.75
CA HIS A 91 0.79 -19.75 -8.73
C HIS A 91 -0.42 -20.27 -9.51
N MET A 92 -0.25 -21.31 -10.31
CA MET A 92 -1.36 -22.01 -10.97
C MET A 92 -2.05 -23.00 -10.04
N ASP A 93 -1.42 -23.40 -8.93
CA ASP A 93 -2.03 -24.30 -7.95
C ASP A 93 -2.86 -23.54 -6.89
N ILE A 94 -3.93 -22.93 -7.38
CA ILE A 94 -4.81 -22.06 -6.58
C ILE A 94 -5.39 -22.79 -5.38
N VAL A 95 -5.69 -24.09 -5.49
CA VAL A 95 -6.30 -24.87 -4.40
C VAL A 95 -5.34 -25.01 -3.23
N VAL A 96 -4.07 -25.30 -3.49
CA VAL A 96 -3.03 -25.41 -2.45
C VAL A 96 -2.76 -24.06 -1.82
N ILE A 97 -2.65 -23.00 -2.62
CA ILE A 97 -2.50 -21.63 -2.11
C ILE A 97 -3.67 -21.25 -1.20
N GLN A 98 -4.91 -21.54 -1.58
CA GLN A 98 -6.09 -21.27 -0.77
C GLN A 98 -6.07 -22.04 0.55
N ALA A 99 -5.62 -23.30 0.56
CA ALA A 99 -5.49 -24.10 1.77
C ALA A 99 -4.49 -23.46 2.76
N TYR A 100 -3.33 -23.02 2.29
CA TYR A 100 -2.35 -22.33 3.13
C TYR A 100 -2.84 -20.95 3.61
N LEU A 101 -3.56 -20.20 2.78
CA LEU A 101 -4.21 -18.94 3.19
C LEU A 101 -5.23 -19.17 4.31
N GLN A 102 -6.02 -20.24 4.24
CA GLN A 102 -6.98 -20.60 5.29
C GLN A 102 -6.28 -21.01 6.59
N ILE A 103 -5.18 -21.74 6.52
CA ILE A 103 -4.35 -22.06 7.70
C ILE A 103 -3.81 -20.77 8.31
N LEU A 104 -3.22 -19.89 7.50
CA LEU A 104 -2.67 -18.62 7.94
C LEU A 104 -3.72 -17.80 8.70
N ILE A 105 -4.88 -17.53 8.08
CA ILE A 105 -5.92 -16.72 8.71
C ILE A 105 -6.49 -17.39 9.95
N ALA A 106 -6.69 -18.71 9.95
CA ALA A 106 -7.20 -19.46 11.08
C ALA A 106 -6.30 -19.37 12.31
N ARG A 107 -4.97 -19.34 12.14
CA ARG A 107 -3.98 -19.21 13.21
C ARG A 107 -3.81 -17.77 13.71
N CYS A 108 -4.16 -16.79 12.87
CA CYS A 108 -3.93 -15.38 13.17
C CYS A 108 -5.19 -14.67 13.66
N ILE A 109 -6.36 -14.98 13.12
CA ILE A 109 -7.59 -14.21 13.37
C ILE A 109 -7.97 -14.12 14.85
N GLY A 110 -7.78 -15.19 15.60
CA GLY A 110 -8.07 -15.25 17.04
C GLY A 110 -7.09 -14.43 17.91
N LYS A 111 -5.99 -13.94 17.35
CA LYS A 111 -5.01 -13.09 18.02
C LYS A 111 -5.27 -11.59 17.77
N LEU A 112 -6.19 -11.29 16.85
CA LEU A 112 -6.58 -9.93 16.52
C LEU A 112 -7.86 -9.57 17.29
N LYS A 113 -7.83 -8.45 18.02
CA LYS A 113 -9.04 -7.83 18.53
C LYS A 113 -9.74 -7.16 17.34
N LEU A 114 -10.93 -7.64 17.01
CA LEU A 114 -11.72 -7.11 15.89
C LEU A 114 -12.73 -6.07 16.37
N ILE A 115 -12.88 -5.01 15.58
CA ILE A 115 -13.87 -3.93 15.73
C ILE A 115 -14.66 -3.79 14.44
N GLU A 116 -15.82 -3.14 14.47
CA GLU A 116 -16.59 -2.87 13.26
C GLU A 116 -15.82 -1.91 12.33
N LYS A 117 -15.84 -2.18 11.01
CA LYS A 117 -15.15 -1.32 10.03
C LYS A 117 -15.60 0.13 10.07
N GLY A 118 -16.86 0.38 10.41
CA GLY A 118 -17.39 1.74 10.55
C GLY A 118 -16.65 2.58 11.60
N ASP A 119 -15.98 1.94 12.54
CA ASP A 119 -15.17 2.59 13.58
C ASP A 119 -13.72 2.85 13.13
N VAL A 120 -13.27 2.20 12.07
CA VAL A 120 -11.92 2.39 11.52
C VAL A 120 -11.91 3.49 10.48
N GLY A 121 -11.47 4.66 10.87
CA GLY A 121 -11.04 5.71 9.94
C GLY A 121 -12.11 6.39 9.07
N SER A 122 -13.40 6.00 9.13
CA SER A 122 -14.42 6.58 8.24
C SER A 122 -14.72 8.06 8.49
N LYS A 123 -14.43 8.56 9.70
CA LYS A 123 -14.47 9.98 10.05
C LYS A 123 -13.08 10.63 10.04
N ASP A 124 -12.07 9.87 9.71
CA ASP A 124 -10.69 10.27 9.77
C ASP A 124 -10.30 11.06 8.53
N LEU A 125 -9.80 12.26 8.75
CA LEU A 125 -9.34 13.14 7.69
C LEU A 125 -8.18 12.54 6.89
N VAL A 126 -7.33 11.71 7.49
CA VAL A 126 -6.24 11.02 6.80
C VAL A 126 -6.82 10.02 5.80
N TYR A 127 -7.80 9.22 6.23
CA TYR A 127 -8.53 8.31 5.37
C TYR A 127 -9.17 9.04 4.19
N GLN A 128 -9.93 10.10 4.48
CA GLN A 128 -10.59 10.91 3.45
C GLN A 128 -9.58 11.53 2.48
N ALA A 129 -8.44 12.01 3.00
CA ALA A 129 -7.39 12.60 2.18
C ALA A 129 -6.74 11.58 1.25
N VAL A 130 -6.42 10.38 1.74
CA VAL A 130 -5.85 9.30 0.93
C VAL A 130 -6.86 8.82 -0.11
N ALA A 131 -8.12 8.59 0.27
CA ALA A 131 -9.20 8.18 -0.64
C ALA A 131 -9.42 9.21 -1.75
N TYR A 132 -9.43 10.50 -1.38
CA TYR A 132 -9.58 11.59 -2.35
C TYR A 132 -8.44 11.61 -3.37
N VAL A 133 -7.19 11.54 -2.91
CA VAL A 133 -6.03 11.50 -3.82
C VAL A 133 -6.06 10.24 -4.67
N SER A 134 -6.30 9.07 -4.10
CA SER A 134 -6.34 7.79 -4.84
C SER A 134 -7.41 7.77 -5.92
N GLY A 135 -8.57 8.35 -5.66
CA GLY A 135 -9.66 8.43 -6.63
C GLY A 135 -9.49 9.52 -7.69
N ASN A 136 -8.63 10.53 -7.44
CA ASN A 136 -8.57 11.72 -8.29
C ASN A 136 -7.16 12.08 -8.79
N PHE A 137 -6.07 11.34 -8.45
CA PHE A 137 -4.69 11.73 -8.76
C PHE A 137 -4.43 11.99 -10.26
N ARG A 138 -5.21 11.37 -11.14
CA ARG A 138 -5.12 11.57 -12.60
C ARG A 138 -5.75 12.88 -13.06
N LYS A 139 -6.58 13.49 -12.24
CA LYS A 139 -7.21 14.79 -12.52
C LYS A 139 -6.31 15.93 -12.05
N ASN A 140 -6.57 17.10 -12.59
CA ASN A 140 -5.98 18.33 -12.04
C ASN A 140 -6.83 18.83 -10.89
N PHE A 141 -6.26 18.90 -9.69
CA PHE A 141 -6.89 19.49 -8.51
C PHE A 141 -5.82 20.03 -7.55
N SER A 142 -6.21 21.02 -6.79
CA SER A 142 -5.37 21.68 -5.80
C SER A 142 -5.73 21.24 -4.37
N LEU A 143 -4.87 21.59 -3.42
CA LEU A 143 -5.19 21.43 -1.99
C LEU A 143 -6.44 22.25 -1.59
N ASP A 144 -6.71 23.36 -2.27
CA ASP A 144 -7.89 24.18 -2.04
C ASP A 144 -9.17 23.48 -2.51
N ASP A 145 -9.12 22.82 -3.68
CA ASP A 145 -10.25 22.03 -4.18
C ASP A 145 -10.55 20.88 -3.23
N MET A 146 -9.52 20.13 -2.85
CA MET A 146 -9.66 19.03 -1.89
C MET A 146 -10.20 19.51 -0.52
N SER A 147 -9.76 20.67 -0.04
CA SER A 147 -10.23 21.22 1.24
C SER A 147 -11.73 21.57 1.19
N ARG A 148 -12.17 22.11 0.06
CA ARG A 148 -13.59 22.45 -0.18
C ARG A 148 -14.44 21.18 -0.22
N ASP A 149 -14.00 20.17 -0.98
CA ASP A 149 -14.76 18.94 -1.17
C ASP A 149 -14.86 18.10 0.11
N LEU A 150 -13.82 18.14 0.96
CA LEU A 150 -13.80 17.43 2.23
C LEU A 150 -14.39 18.25 3.39
N GLY A 151 -14.76 19.52 3.16
CA GLY A 151 -15.34 20.39 4.19
C GLY A 151 -14.38 20.76 5.32
N VAL A 152 -13.07 20.78 5.06
CA VAL A 152 -12.04 21.09 6.05
C VAL A 152 -11.15 22.26 5.60
N SER A 153 -10.45 22.92 6.52
CA SER A 153 -9.56 24.01 6.12
C SER A 153 -8.29 23.49 5.44
N LYS A 154 -7.77 24.25 4.47
CA LYS A 154 -6.49 23.98 3.81
C LYS A 154 -5.33 23.79 4.79
N TYR A 155 -5.34 24.57 5.89
CA TYR A 155 -4.33 24.47 6.94
C TYR A 155 -4.36 23.09 7.62
N VAL A 156 -5.54 22.59 7.95
CA VAL A 156 -5.71 21.27 8.55
C VAL A 156 -5.22 20.19 7.61
N LEU A 157 -5.62 20.21 6.32
CA LEU A 157 -5.14 19.25 5.31
C LEU A 157 -3.61 19.31 5.14
N SER A 158 -3.04 20.52 4.99
CA SER A 158 -1.60 20.67 4.85
C SER A 158 -0.84 20.08 6.03
N ARG A 159 -1.37 20.29 7.25
CA ARG A 159 -0.80 19.73 8.48
C ARG A 159 -0.95 18.22 8.55
N THR A 160 -2.08 17.67 8.08
CA THR A 160 -2.30 16.22 7.97
C THR A 160 -1.25 15.58 7.07
N PHE A 161 -1.05 16.10 5.85
CA PHE A 161 -0.02 15.58 4.94
C PHE A 161 1.38 15.66 5.57
N SER A 162 1.73 16.78 6.17
CA SER A 162 3.06 16.97 6.76
C SER A 162 3.31 16.09 7.98
N LYS A 163 2.31 15.90 8.85
CA LYS A 163 2.45 15.11 10.07
C LYS A 163 2.41 13.60 9.82
N THR A 164 1.45 13.15 8.99
CA THR A 164 1.21 11.72 8.79
C THR A 164 2.13 11.14 7.73
N PHE A 165 2.31 11.85 6.61
CA PHE A 165 3.09 11.31 5.49
C PHE A 165 4.49 11.91 5.40
N HIS A 166 4.86 12.86 6.25
CA HIS A 166 6.13 13.61 6.20
C HIS A 166 6.41 14.20 4.80
N ARG A 167 5.34 14.59 4.11
CA ARG A 167 5.30 15.10 2.74
C ARG A 167 4.33 16.27 2.67
N ASN A 168 4.61 17.25 1.81
CA ASN A 168 3.56 18.19 1.45
C ASN A 168 2.59 17.56 0.45
N PHE A 169 1.40 18.16 0.28
CA PHE A 169 0.37 17.67 -0.62
C PHE A 169 0.87 17.41 -2.06
N ASN A 170 1.64 18.34 -2.63
CA ASN A 170 2.14 18.20 -4.00
C ASN A 170 3.12 17.03 -4.13
N GLN A 171 3.96 16.80 -3.13
CA GLN A 171 4.85 15.64 -3.09
C GLN A 171 4.06 14.35 -3.02
N TYR A 172 3.05 14.28 -2.14
CA TYR A 172 2.19 13.11 -2.00
C TYR A 172 1.41 12.80 -3.28
N LEU A 173 0.81 13.82 -3.90
CA LEU A 173 0.11 13.69 -5.18
C LEU A 173 1.06 13.22 -6.30
N ASN A 174 2.26 13.78 -6.35
CA ASN A 174 3.27 13.35 -7.33
C ASN A 174 3.72 11.91 -7.09
N ASP A 175 3.88 11.47 -5.83
CA ASP A 175 4.21 10.08 -5.51
C ASP A 175 3.12 9.12 -6.01
N ALA A 176 1.83 9.44 -5.82
CA ALA A 176 0.72 8.64 -6.34
C ALA A 176 0.73 8.55 -7.89
N ARG A 177 0.97 9.68 -8.56
CA ARG A 177 1.11 9.75 -10.02
C ARG A 177 2.29 8.96 -10.55
N LEU A 178 3.43 9.04 -9.86
CA LEU A 178 4.64 8.30 -10.22
C LEU A 178 4.48 6.80 -10.03
N ASN A 179 3.81 6.35 -8.97
CA ASN A 179 3.53 4.93 -8.76
C ASN A 179 2.70 4.35 -9.90
N TYR A 180 1.67 5.07 -10.35
CA TYR A 180 0.89 4.68 -11.53
C TYR A 180 1.75 4.67 -12.80
N ALA A 181 2.60 5.69 -13.00
CA ALA A 181 3.49 5.75 -14.15
C ALA A 181 4.48 4.58 -14.18
N CYS A 182 5.10 4.23 -13.04
CA CYS A 182 6.00 3.07 -12.94
C CYS A 182 5.29 1.77 -13.33
N HIS A 183 4.11 1.53 -12.78
CA HIS A 183 3.30 0.36 -13.15
C HIS A 183 3.05 0.30 -14.67
N ARG A 184 2.74 1.43 -15.33
CA ARG A 184 2.54 1.48 -16.78
C ARG A 184 3.84 1.28 -17.55
N LEU A 185 4.96 1.86 -17.08
CA LEU A 185 6.28 1.69 -17.69
C LEU A 185 6.74 0.22 -17.69
N GLU A 186 6.46 -0.49 -16.60
CA GLU A 186 6.81 -1.92 -16.42
C GLU A 186 5.93 -2.85 -17.27
N ASN A 187 4.62 -2.58 -17.30
CA ASN A 187 3.63 -3.54 -17.80
C ASN A 187 3.07 -3.20 -19.19
N THR A 188 3.43 -2.07 -19.81
CA THR A 188 2.90 -1.69 -21.13
C THR A 188 4.00 -1.16 -22.05
N ASN A 189 3.69 -1.13 -23.37
CA ASN A 189 4.52 -0.51 -24.41
C ASN A 189 4.08 0.93 -24.75
N ASP A 190 3.22 1.53 -23.96
CA ASP A 190 2.70 2.86 -24.23
C ASP A 190 3.81 3.91 -24.37
N ALA A 191 3.60 4.89 -25.22
CA ALA A 191 4.53 6.02 -25.32
C ALA A 191 4.68 6.72 -23.96
N ILE A 192 5.90 7.06 -23.58
CA ILE A 192 6.19 7.75 -22.29
C ILE A 192 5.38 9.03 -22.16
N THR A 193 5.14 9.71 -23.28
CA THR A 193 4.27 10.90 -23.35
C THR A 193 2.83 10.58 -22.90
N ASN A 194 2.27 9.48 -23.36
CA ASN A 194 0.91 9.06 -22.97
C ASN A 194 0.87 8.67 -21.49
N ILE A 195 1.88 7.92 -21.01
CA ILE A 195 1.98 7.57 -19.60
C ILE A 195 2.07 8.83 -18.72
N CYS A 196 2.82 9.84 -19.13
CA CYS A 196 2.91 11.11 -18.42
C CYS A 196 1.52 11.74 -18.22
N TYR A 197 0.77 11.94 -19.30
CA TYR A 197 -0.55 12.57 -19.22
C TYR A 197 -1.60 11.69 -18.55
N ASP A 198 -1.60 10.39 -18.82
CA ASP A 198 -2.48 9.41 -18.17
C ASP A 198 -2.24 9.30 -16.66
N SER A 199 -1.03 9.61 -16.21
CA SER A 199 -0.69 9.68 -14.79
C SER A 199 -1.11 11.00 -14.12
N GLY A 200 -1.67 11.94 -14.87
CA GLY A 200 -2.17 13.22 -14.36
C GLY A 200 -1.13 14.35 -14.33
N PHE A 201 0.05 14.19 -14.95
CA PHE A 201 0.98 15.30 -15.09
C PHE A 201 0.57 16.23 -16.23
N GLU A 202 0.63 17.51 -15.99
CA GLU A 202 0.26 18.52 -17.01
C GLU A 202 1.35 18.75 -18.07
N SER A 203 2.59 18.37 -17.78
CA SER A 203 3.70 18.52 -18.72
C SER A 203 4.77 17.45 -18.54
N GLN A 204 5.36 17.02 -19.65
CA GLN A 204 6.51 16.12 -19.66
C GLN A 204 7.72 16.68 -18.89
N ARG A 205 7.90 18.01 -18.90
CA ARG A 205 8.99 18.66 -18.16
C ARG A 205 8.87 18.41 -16.65
N THR A 206 7.67 18.61 -16.10
CA THR A 206 7.40 18.34 -14.66
C THR A 206 7.53 16.86 -14.36
N PHE A 207 6.94 16.01 -15.19
CA PHE A 207 7.02 14.56 -15.05
C PHE A 207 8.47 14.07 -15.00
N ASN A 208 9.28 14.40 -16.01
CA ASN A 208 10.66 13.95 -16.08
C ASN A 208 11.50 14.46 -14.91
N ARG A 209 11.30 15.72 -14.49
CA ARG A 209 12.00 16.29 -13.33
C ARG A 209 11.66 15.52 -12.06
N VAL A 210 10.36 15.35 -11.75
CA VAL A 210 9.90 14.69 -10.51
C VAL A 210 10.28 13.22 -10.53
N PHE A 211 10.19 12.56 -11.68
CA PHE A 211 10.60 11.17 -11.86
C PHE A 211 12.10 10.99 -11.56
N LYS A 212 12.95 11.83 -12.17
CA LYS A 212 14.40 11.79 -11.94
C LYS A 212 14.79 12.15 -10.51
N GLU A 213 14.09 13.11 -9.89
CA GLU A 213 14.26 13.41 -8.45
C GLU A 213 14.02 12.17 -7.57
N ARG A 214 12.97 11.39 -7.88
CA ARG A 214 12.53 10.25 -7.08
C ARG A 214 13.37 9.00 -7.34
N TYR A 215 13.56 8.63 -8.61
CA TYR A 215 14.17 7.34 -8.99
C TYR A 215 15.63 7.45 -9.45
N LYS A 216 16.17 8.66 -9.58
CA LYS A 216 17.55 8.96 -10.01
C LYS A 216 17.86 8.59 -11.48
N VAL A 217 16.88 8.09 -12.21
CA VAL A 217 16.93 7.75 -13.64
C VAL A 217 15.77 8.41 -14.38
N THR A 218 15.84 8.44 -15.69
CA THR A 218 14.72 8.91 -16.53
C THR A 218 13.65 7.82 -16.68
N PRO A 219 12.40 8.16 -17.04
CA PRO A 219 11.36 7.17 -17.32
C PRO A 219 11.77 6.14 -18.38
N SER A 220 12.55 6.55 -19.40
CA SER A 220 13.04 5.66 -20.45
C SER A 220 14.07 4.65 -19.92
N GLU A 221 15.04 5.14 -19.15
CA GLU A 221 16.04 4.28 -18.49
C GLU A 221 15.36 3.31 -17.52
N TYR A 222 14.42 3.78 -16.72
CA TYR A 222 13.64 2.96 -15.78
C TYR A 222 12.94 1.81 -16.50
N ARG A 223 12.22 2.10 -17.60
CA ARG A 223 11.56 1.07 -18.43
C ARG A 223 12.52 0.01 -18.92
N ASN A 224 13.69 0.43 -19.41
CA ASN A 224 14.67 -0.51 -19.97
C ASN A 224 15.25 -1.43 -18.90
N THR A 225 15.57 -0.89 -17.72
CA THR A 225 16.12 -1.67 -16.60
C THR A 225 15.11 -2.68 -16.06
N SER A 226 13.87 -2.23 -15.77
CA SER A 226 12.82 -3.10 -15.23
C SER A 226 12.46 -4.29 -16.13
N ARG A 227 12.72 -4.20 -17.44
CA ARG A 227 12.46 -5.29 -18.39
C ARG A 227 13.63 -6.26 -18.53
N THR A 228 14.84 -5.82 -18.25
CA THR A 228 16.01 -6.68 -18.30
C THR A 228 16.03 -7.66 -17.12
N ASP A 229 15.52 -7.23 -15.95
CA ASP A 229 15.44 -8.06 -14.75
C ASP A 229 14.35 -9.16 -14.79
N ILE A 230 13.42 -9.09 -15.78
CA ILE A 230 12.36 -10.09 -15.96
C ILE A 230 12.82 -11.23 -16.92
N ILE A 231 13.91 -11.03 -17.66
CA ILE A 231 14.40 -11.97 -18.69
C ILE A 231 15.66 -12.74 -18.21
N SER A 232 16.20 -12.41 -17.07
CA SER A 232 17.34 -13.09 -16.40
C SER A 232 16.85 -13.99 -15.25
#